data_a0563ce2d3b8a9233850d84738571e5d
#
_entry.id   a0563ce2d3b8a9233850d84738571e5d
#
_cell.length_a   1.000
_cell.length_b   1.000
_cell.length_c   1.000
_cell.angle_alpha   90.00
_cell.angle_beta   90.00
_cell.angle_gamma   90.00
#
_symmetry.space_group_name_H-M   'P 1'
#
loop_
_entity.id
_entity.type
_entity.pdbx_description
1 polymer ?
#
loop_
_entity_poly.entity_id
_entity_poly.type
_entity_poly.pdbx_seq_one_letter_code
_entity_poly.pdbx_strand_id
1 'polypeptide(L)'
;DLVDKSIKLGMPAIALTDHGCMYGIKELLDYCKKTNKKLKEKAQEEGTEFVPFKPIVGVEAYCARRSRLQRDKDLKAVNAEGKAYIVDQSGWHLILLAKNMQGYRNLCRIVSASFMEDSYYRRPRIDRDLLEQYHEGLICCSACLGGELPQKIMEGMSAMGGENGNINSENTFQAAEETIEWYKNLFGEDYYIEIQRHQTTKPGADQHVYQVQREVNPVLVELAKKHSVKVVATNDVHFVEEEHAEAHDHLVCVSTNHFIDDENR
;
A
#
# COMPACT_ATOMS: atom_id res chain seq x y z
N ASP A 1 -16.15 0.75 -14.44
CA ASP A 1 -16.79 1.22 -13.19
C ASP A 1 -15.86 2.12 -12.38
N LEU A 2 -14.61 1.69 -12.00
CA LEU A 2 -13.67 2.46 -11.17
C LEU A 2 -13.34 3.85 -11.78
N VAL A 3 -12.96 3.89 -13.05
CA VAL A 3 -12.65 5.15 -13.78
C VAL A 3 -13.88 6.06 -13.88
N ASP A 4 -15.04 5.49 -14.19
CA ASP A 4 -16.28 6.28 -14.34
C ASP A 4 -16.71 6.88 -12.99
N LYS A 5 -16.59 6.10 -11.91
CA LYS A 5 -16.85 6.58 -10.55
C LYS A 5 -15.89 7.70 -10.16
N SER A 6 -14.61 7.55 -10.47
CA SER A 6 -13.60 8.58 -10.18
C SER A 6 -13.90 9.88 -10.92
N ILE A 7 -14.23 9.80 -12.20
CA ILE A 7 -14.63 10.98 -12.99
C ILE A 7 -15.90 11.62 -12.43
N LYS A 8 -16.92 10.81 -12.10
CA LYS A 8 -18.18 11.29 -11.49
C LYS A 8 -17.96 12.03 -10.18
N LEU A 9 -16.94 11.61 -9.39
CA LEU A 9 -16.53 12.26 -8.15
C LEU A 9 -15.60 13.48 -8.36
N GLY A 10 -15.32 13.84 -9.63
CA GLY A 10 -14.45 14.99 -9.95
C GLY A 10 -12.96 14.72 -9.78
N MET A 11 -12.54 13.47 -9.65
CA MET A 11 -11.11 13.12 -9.55
C MET A 11 -10.44 13.26 -10.92
N PRO A 12 -9.25 13.88 -11.01
CA PRO A 12 -8.53 14.02 -12.27
C PRO A 12 -7.70 12.78 -12.65
N ALA A 13 -7.51 11.86 -11.71
CA ALA A 13 -6.65 10.69 -11.84
C ALA A 13 -7.07 9.57 -10.89
N ILE A 14 -6.61 8.34 -11.16
CA ILE A 14 -6.65 7.23 -10.23
C ILE A 14 -5.43 6.33 -10.41
N ALA A 15 -4.89 5.82 -9.30
CA ALA A 15 -3.87 4.78 -9.31
C ALA A 15 -4.52 3.38 -9.24
N LEU A 16 -3.96 2.43 -9.98
CA LEU A 16 -4.24 1.01 -9.80
C LEU A 16 -2.99 0.32 -9.27
N THR A 17 -3.15 -0.30 -8.09
CA THR A 17 -2.04 -0.86 -7.30
C THR A 17 -2.42 -2.25 -6.78
N ASP A 18 -2.72 -3.18 -7.70
CA ASP A 18 -3.08 -4.56 -7.37
C ASP A 18 -2.03 -5.22 -6.48
N HIS A 19 -2.44 -6.13 -5.59
CA HIS A 19 -1.56 -6.85 -4.67
C HIS A 19 -0.56 -7.77 -5.41
N GLY A 20 0.71 -7.39 -5.37
CA GLY A 20 1.84 -8.15 -5.90
C GLY A 20 1.86 -8.34 -7.41
N CYS A 21 0.96 -7.72 -8.17
CA CYS A 21 0.86 -7.90 -9.62
C CYS A 21 0.43 -6.61 -10.35
N MET A 22 0.43 -6.66 -11.67
CA MET A 22 0.03 -5.55 -12.54
C MET A 22 -1.01 -5.99 -13.59
N TYR A 23 -1.85 -6.97 -13.27
CA TYR A 23 -2.73 -7.59 -14.27
C TYR A 23 -3.81 -6.64 -14.79
N GLY A 24 -4.35 -5.75 -13.95
CA GLY A 24 -5.36 -4.78 -14.33
C GLY A 24 -4.86 -3.59 -15.15
N ILE A 25 -3.54 -3.35 -15.24
CA ILE A 25 -2.98 -2.13 -15.85
C ILE A 25 -3.33 -1.99 -17.33
N LYS A 26 -3.28 -3.08 -18.10
CA LYS A 26 -3.62 -3.04 -19.54
C LYS A 26 -5.06 -2.60 -19.75
N GLU A 27 -5.98 -3.15 -18.98
CA GLU A 27 -7.40 -2.80 -19.05
C GLU A 27 -7.64 -1.35 -18.63
N LEU A 28 -7.01 -0.90 -17.53
CA LEU A 28 -7.07 0.50 -17.08
C LEU A 28 -6.63 1.46 -18.17
N LEU A 29 -5.46 1.23 -18.79
CA LEU A 29 -4.91 2.11 -19.83
C LEU A 29 -5.81 2.17 -21.07
N ASP A 30 -6.30 1.02 -21.53
CA ASP A 30 -7.21 0.95 -22.67
C ASP A 30 -8.54 1.64 -22.39
N TYR A 31 -9.10 1.46 -21.20
CA TYR A 31 -10.33 2.11 -20.80
C TYR A 31 -10.16 3.62 -20.70
N CYS A 32 -9.12 4.10 -20.02
CA CYS A 32 -8.82 5.53 -19.93
C CYS A 32 -8.58 6.18 -21.30
N LYS A 33 -7.92 5.49 -22.23
CA LYS A 33 -7.72 5.97 -23.61
C LYS A 33 -9.08 6.17 -24.32
N LYS A 34 -9.99 5.20 -24.21
CA LYS A 34 -11.33 5.29 -24.81
C LYS A 34 -12.17 6.41 -24.16
N THR A 35 -12.11 6.51 -22.84
CA THR A 35 -12.83 7.52 -22.06
C THR A 35 -12.33 8.92 -22.39
N ASN A 36 -11.02 9.14 -22.44
CA ASN A 36 -10.42 10.41 -22.80
C ASN A 36 -10.78 10.87 -24.22
N LYS A 37 -10.95 9.93 -25.17
CA LYS A 37 -11.45 10.26 -26.50
C LYS A 37 -12.86 10.85 -26.42
N LYS A 38 -13.78 10.22 -25.67
CA LYS A 38 -15.15 10.71 -25.48
C LYS A 38 -15.19 12.06 -24.75
N LEU A 39 -14.37 12.23 -23.70
CA LEU A 39 -14.27 13.50 -22.96
C LEU A 39 -13.77 14.63 -23.86
N LYS A 40 -12.83 14.35 -24.76
CA LYS A 40 -12.33 15.33 -25.73
C LYS A 40 -13.39 15.75 -26.75
N GLU A 41 -14.13 14.77 -27.30
CA GLU A 41 -15.21 15.02 -28.22
C GLU A 41 -16.31 15.90 -27.59
N LYS A 42 -16.71 15.55 -26.35
CA LYS A 42 -17.69 16.33 -25.56
C LYS A 42 -17.20 17.76 -25.28
N ALA A 43 -15.96 17.95 -24.87
CA ALA A 43 -15.38 19.28 -24.61
C ALA A 43 -15.37 20.15 -25.89
N GLN A 44 -15.12 19.55 -27.06
CA GLN A 44 -15.19 20.26 -28.35
C GLN A 44 -16.62 20.68 -28.70
N GLU A 45 -17.61 19.81 -28.47
CA GLU A 45 -19.02 20.13 -28.70
C GLU A 45 -19.54 21.24 -27.78
N GLU A 46 -19.10 21.22 -26.51
CA GLU A 46 -19.50 22.20 -25.49
C GLU A 46 -18.66 23.49 -25.51
N GLY A 47 -17.59 23.56 -26.31
CA GLY A 47 -16.67 24.71 -26.36
C GLY A 47 -15.87 24.90 -25.06
N THR A 48 -15.64 23.81 -24.28
CA THR A 48 -14.91 23.82 -23.01
C THR A 48 -13.49 23.30 -23.18
N GLU A 49 -12.63 23.55 -22.18
CA GLU A 49 -11.26 23.01 -22.16
C GLU A 49 -11.29 21.50 -21.88
N PHE A 50 -10.53 20.74 -22.67
CA PHE A 50 -10.34 19.32 -22.46
C PHE A 50 -9.29 19.04 -21.39
N VAL A 51 -9.69 18.43 -20.28
CA VAL A 51 -8.78 17.90 -19.24
C VAL A 51 -8.80 16.38 -19.29
N PRO A 52 -7.67 15.72 -19.64
CA PRO A 52 -7.64 14.27 -19.70
C PRO A 52 -7.66 13.64 -18.30
N PHE A 53 -8.43 12.57 -18.13
CA PHE A 53 -8.34 11.72 -16.94
C PHE A 53 -7.04 10.90 -16.96
N LYS A 54 -6.27 10.93 -15.88
CA LYS A 54 -4.94 10.33 -15.82
C LYS A 54 -4.94 8.96 -15.12
N PRO A 55 -4.64 7.85 -15.83
CA PRO A 55 -4.33 6.59 -15.18
C PRO A 55 -2.92 6.65 -14.56
N ILE A 56 -2.78 6.18 -13.32
CA ILE A 56 -1.50 6.04 -12.63
C ILE A 56 -1.23 4.56 -12.48
N VAL A 57 -0.08 4.12 -13.02
CA VAL A 57 0.34 2.71 -13.02
C VAL A 57 1.15 2.41 -11.77
N GLY A 58 0.76 1.38 -11.02
CA GLY A 58 1.45 0.99 -9.81
C GLY A 58 1.27 -0.48 -9.45
N VAL A 59 1.77 -0.82 -8.27
CA VAL A 59 1.62 -2.11 -7.60
C VAL A 59 1.68 -1.89 -6.10
N GLU A 60 0.88 -2.64 -5.34
CA GLU A 60 1.12 -2.85 -3.92
C GLU A 60 1.99 -4.10 -3.76
N ALA A 61 3.29 -3.90 -3.60
CA ALA A 61 4.26 -4.97 -3.53
C ALA A 61 4.35 -5.57 -2.11
N TYR A 62 4.77 -6.83 -2.03
CA TYR A 62 5.12 -7.50 -0.78
C TYR A 62 6.64 -7.46 -0.59
N CYS A 63 7.13 -6.53 0.24
CA CYS A 63 8.55 -6.40 0.55
C CYS A 63 8.94 -7.41 1.64
N ALA A 64 9.82 -8.35 1.31
CA ALA A 64 10.28 -9.38 2.23
C ALA A 64 10.93 -8.75 3.48
N ARG A 65 10.64 -9.29 4.66
CA ARG A 65 11.16 -8.77 5.95
C ARG A 65 12.67 -8.97 6.11
N ARG A 66 13.27 -9.90 5.36
CA ARG A 66 14.72 -10.14 5.28
C ARG A 66 15.18 -10.06 3.84
N SER A 67 15.14 -11.16 3.10
CA SER A 67 15.41 -11.21 1.67
C SER A 67 14.36 -12.07 0.98
N ARG A 68 13.99 -11.73 -0.26
CA ARG A 68 13.07 -12.53 -1.08
C ARG A 68 13.55 -13.95 -1.32
N LEU A 69 14.88 -14.19 -1.19
CA LEU A 69 15.50 -15.50 -1.41
C LEU A 69 15.42 -16.42 -0.17
N GLN A 70 15.08 -15.89 1.01
CA GLN A 70 14.98 -16.66 2.25
C GLN A 70 13.59 -17.30 2.39
N ARG A 71 13.56 -18.56 2.90
CA ARG A 71 12.33 -19.39 2.97
C ARG A 71 12.29 -20.25 4.22
N ASP A 72 12.68 -19.69 5.34
CA ASP A 72 12.66 -20.40 6.61
C ASP A 72 11.22 -20.50 7.13
N LYS A 73 10.67 -21.71 7.11
CA LYS A 73 9.31 -22.01 7.58
C LYS A 73 9.21 -22.05 9.11
N ASP A 74 10.33 -22.19 9.80
CA ASP A 74 10.37 -22.35 11.24
C ASP A 74 10.69 -21.03 11.96
N LEU A 75 11.15 -20.01 11.23
CA LEU A 75 11.39 -18.68 11.77
C LEU A 75 10.07 -17.94 12.00
N LYS A 76 9.64 -17.89 13.26
CA LYS A 76 8.41 -17.23 13.68
C LYS A 76 8.70 -15.93 14.42
N ALA A 77 7.80 -14.98 14.32
CA ALA A 77 7.73 -13.75 15.09
C ALA A 77 6.29 -13.46 15.52
N VAL A 78 6.12 -12.48 16.38
CA VAL A 78 4.81 -12.01 16.84
C VAL A 78 4.69 -10.55 16.42
N ASN A 79 3.54 -10.15 15.85
CA ASN A 79 3.29 -8.77 15.49
C ASN A 79 2.87 -7.93 16.72
N ALA A 80 2.69 -6.62 16.54
CA ALA A 80 2.30 -5.71 17.61
C ALA A 80 0.96 -6.07 18.30
N GLU A 81 0.10 -6.82 17.61
CA GLU A 81 -1.20 -7.30 18.13
C GLU A 81 -1.12 -8.67 18.82
N GLY A 82 0.09 -9.22 18.99
CA GLY A 82 0.31 -10.53 19.60
C GLY A 82 0.06 -11.74 18.69
N LYS A 83 -0.19 -11.54 17.38
CA LYS A 83 -0.46 -12.61 16.41
C LYS A 83 0.86 -13.18 15.87
N ALA A 84 1.04 -14.49 15.99
CA ALA A 84 2.21 -15.19 15.46
C ALA A 84 2.16 -15.29 13.93
N TYR A 85 3.31 -15.11 13.29
CA TYR A 85 3.48 -15.26 11.83
C TYR A 85 4.85 -15.88 11.49
N ILE A 86 4.96 -16.47 10.28
CA ILE A 86 6.23 -16.96 9.75
C ILE A 86 6.89 -15.80 8.99
N VAL A 87 8.09 -15.41 9.43
CA VAL A 87 8.80 -14.21 8.94
C VAL A 87 8.95 -14.22 7.43
N ASP A 88 9.44 -15.32 6.86
CA ASP A 88 9.73 -15.39 5.43
C ASP A 88 8.49 -15.64 4.55
N GLN A 89 7.34 -16.01 5.12
CA GLN A 89 6.07 -16.10 4.40
C GLN A 89 5.31 -14.79 4.36
N SER A 90 5.71 -13.83 5.18
CA SER A 90 5.11 -12.51 5.26
C SER A 90 5.92 -11.48 4.46
N GLY A 91 5.34 -10.34 4.22
CA GLY A 91 6.01 -9.19 3.64
C GLY A 91 5.28 -7.93 4.09
N TRP A 92 6.01 -6.83 4.15
CA TRP A 92 5.40 -5.51 4.33
C TRP A 92 4.79 -5.03 3.03
N HIS A 93 3.67 -4.36 3.11
CA HIS A 93 3.09 -3.70 1.96
C HIS A 93 3.92 -2.47 1.58
N LEU A 94 4.08 -2.23 0.29
CA LEU A 94 4.80 -1.09 -0.25
C LEU A 94 4.16 -0.65 -1.56
N ILE A 95 3.78 0.62 -1.66
CA ILE A 95 3.21 1.15 -2.90
C ILE A 95 4.33 1.68 -3.79
N LEU A 96 4.39 1.17 -5.02
CA LEU A 96 5.30 1.65 -6.05
C LEU A 96 4.48 2.15 -7.25
N LEU A 97 4.72 3.40 -7.67
CA LEU A 97 4.05 4.01 -8.81
C LEU A 97 5.07 4.40 -9.88
N ALA A 98 4.72 4.18 -11.14
CA ALA A 98 5.56 4.60 -12.27
C ALA A 98 5.44 6.12 -12.51
N LYS A 99 6.50 6.87 -12.28
CA LYS A 99 6.61 8.32 -12.53
C LYS A 99 6.77 8.64 -14.03
N ASN A 100 7.45 7.74 -14.74
CA ASN A 100 7.76 7.88 -16.16
C ASN A 100 7.95 6.50 -16.82
N MET A 101 8.33 6.47 -18.10
CA MET A 101 8.52 5.22 -18.84
C MET A 101 9.68 4.37 -18.29
N GLN A 102 10.73 4.97 -17.75
CA GLN A 102 11.81 4.23 -17.07
C GLN A 102 11.26 3.53 -15.83
N GLY A 103 10.51 4.24 -15.00
CA GLY A 103 9.84 3.67 -13.82
C GLY A 103 8.86 2.55 -14.19
N TYR A 104 8.07 2.70 -15.26
CA TYR A 104 7.21 1.63 -15.75
C TYR A 104 7.99 0.35 -16.11
N ARG A 105 9.11 0.50 -16.84
CA ARG A 105 9.97 -0.65 -17.18
C ARG A 105 10.59 -1.28 -15.94
N ASN A 106 11.02 -0.47 -14.97
CA ASN A 106 11.58 -0.94 -13.71
C ASN A 106 10.51 -1.65 -12.86
N LEU A 107 9.30 -1.10 -12.81
CA LEU A 107 8.17 -1.73 -12.14
C LEU A 107 7.85 -3.11 -12.73
N CYS A 108 7.83 -3.23 -14.07
CA CYS A 108 7.68 -4.53 -14.75
C CYS A 108 8.79 -5.52 -14.35
N ARG A 109 10.06 -5.07 -14.26
CA ARG A 109 11.20 -5.91 -13.84
C ARG A 109 11.05 -6.38 -12.40
N ILE A 110 10.72 -5.46 -11.48
CA ILE A 110 10.50 -5.76 -10.06
C ILE A 110 9.39 -6.80 -9.90
N VAL A 111 8.23 -6.56 -10.52
CA VAL A 111 7.09 -7.48 -10.44
C VAL A 111 7.42 -8.82 -11.09
N SER A 112 8.07 -8.85 -12.26
CA SER A 112 8.48 -10.11 -12.89
C SER A 112 9.46 -10.90 -12.02
N ALA A 113 10.44 -10.23 -11.41
CA ALA A 113 11.41 -10.86 -10.52
C ALA A 113 10.72 -11.46 -9.27
N SER A 114 9.67 -10.84 -8.75
CA SER A 114 8.95 -11.34 -7.58
C SER A 114 8.21 -12.66 -7.81
N PHE A 115 7.87 -12.97 -9.08
CA PHE A 115 7.23 -14.22 -9.48
C PHE A 115 8.22 -15.35 -9.83
N MET A 116 9.55 -15.08 -9.87
CA MET A 116 10.53 -16.11 -10.11
C MET A 116 10.52 -17.14 -8.97
N GLU A 117 10.92 -18.39 -9.30
CA GLU A 117 10.88 -19.51 -8.35
C GLU A 117 11.65 -19.23 -7.06
N ASP A 118 12.76 -18.53 -7.14
CA ASP A 118 13.60 -18.17 -6.00
C ASP A 118 13.02 -17.04 -5.13
N SER A 119 12.15 -16.20 -5.67
CA SER A 119 11.53 -15.06 -4.99
C SER A 119 10.12 -15.36 -4.48
N TYR A 120 9.36 -16.19 -5.20
CA TYR A 120 7.98 -16.52 -4.84
C TYR A 120 7.94 -17.50 -3.66
N TYR A 121 7.38 -17.05 -2.54
CA TYR A 121 7.11 -17.91 -1.39
C TYR A 121 5.79 -17.53 -0.74
N ARG A 122 4.71 -18.28 -1.05
CA ARG A 122 3.31 -17.97 -0.72
C ARG A 122 2.79 -16.70 -1.41
N ARG A 123 3.66 -15.72 -1.66
CA ARG A 123 3.37 -14.45 -2.33
C ARG A 123 4.52 -14.06 -3.24
N PRO A 124 4.28 -13.23 -4.27
CA PRO A 124 5.36 -12.63 -5.06
C PRO A 124 6.08 -11.59 -4.19
N ARG A 125 7.35 -11.86 -3.82
CA ARG A 125 8.10 -11.02 -2.90
C ARG A 125 9.20 -10.24 -3.61
N ILE A 126 9.28 -8.96 -3.27
CA ILE A 126 10.43 -8.11 -3.57
C ILE A 126 11.26 -7.92 -2.31
N ASP A 127 12.40 -7.28 -2.42
CA ASP A 127 13.24 -6.87 -1.28
C ASP A 127 14.02 -5.60 -1.60
N ARG A 128 14.82 -5.15 -0.62
CA ARG A 128 15.64 -3.94 -0.75
C ARG A 128 16.64 -4.01 -1.90
N ASP A 129 17.22 -5.19 -2.17
CA ASP A 129 18.18 -5.37 -3.28
C ASP A 129 17.53 -5.08 -4.65
N LEU A 130 16.29 -5.55 -4.88
CA LEU A 130 15.56 -5.23 -6.10
C LEU A 130 15.20 -3.75 -6.18
N LEU A 131 14.84 -3.13 -5.07
CA LEU A 131 14.55 -1.70 -5.02
C LEU A 131 15.79 -0.88 -5.33
N GLU A 132 16.93 -1.18 -4.73
CA GLU A 132 18.21 -0.51 -5.02
C GLU A 132 18.57 -0.61 -6.51
N GLN A 133 18.32 -1.74 -7.13
CA GLN A 133 18.63 -1.97 -8.54
C GLN A 133 17.67 -1.24 -9.50
N TYR A 134 16.39 -1.10 -9.14
CA TYR A 134 15.33 -0.68 -10.08
C TYR A 134 14.45 0.49 -9.59
N HIS A 135 14.89 1.30 -8.59
CA HIS A 135 14.10 2.41 -8.04
C HIS A 135 13.93 3.59 -9.01
N GLU A 136 14.81 3.74 -9.99
CA GLU A 136 14.81 4.90 -10.88
C GLU A 136 13.47 5.08 -11.61
N GLY A 137 12.92 6.30 -11.53
CA GLY A 137 11.64 6.64 -12.15
C GLY A 137 10.40 6.09 -11.43
N LEU A 138 10.57 5.59 -10.20
CA LEU A 138 9.47 5.18 -9.33
C LEU A 138 9.18 6.24 -8.25
N ILE A 139 7.92 6.31 -7.87
CA ILE A 139 7.45 6.95 -6.64
C ILE A 139 7.16 5.83 -5.66
N CYS A 140 7.58 5.98 -4.41
CA CYS A 140 7.37 5.03 -3.33
C CYS A 140 6.50 5.65 -2.23
N CYS A 141 5.46 4.91 -1.76
CA CYS A 141 4.67 5.31 -0.61
C CYS A 141 4.70 4.21 0.46
N SER A 142 4.59 4.62 1.73
CA SER A 142 4.74 3.72 2.89
C SER A 142 3.61 2.70 3.07
N ALA A 143 2.60 2.74 2.22
CA ALA A 143 1.41 1.88 2.21
C ALA A 143 0.51 2.01 3.45
N CYS A 144 -0.40 1.03 3.63
CA CYS A 144 -1.37 0.93 4.72
C CYS A 144 -0.72 0.50 6.05
N LEU A 145 -1.52 0.13 7.06
CA LEU A 145 -1.00 -0.42 8.33
C LEU A 145 -0.13 -1.67 8.16
N GLY A 146 -0.25 -2.37 7.02
CA GLY A 146 0.62 -3.51 6.65
C GLY A 146 2.01 -3.09 6.14
N GLY A 147 2.29 -1.81 5.97
CA GLY A 147 3.59 -1.30 5.55
C GLY A 147 4.69 -1.42 6.62
N GLU A 148 5.95 -1.39 6.19
CA GLU A 148 7.10 -1.50 7.12
C GLU A 148 7.07 -0.38 8.16
N LEU A 149 6.91 0.86 7.73
CA LEU A 149 6.92 2.03 8.60
C LEU A 149 5.79 2.02 9.66
N PRO A 150 4.51 1.85 9.30
CA PRO A 150 3.45 1.72 10.30
C PRO A 150 3.65 0.55 11.27
N GLN A 151 4.15 -0.60 10.79
CA GLN A 151 4.44 -1.76 11.65
C GLN A 151 5.52 -1.44 12.68
N LYS A 152 6.60 -0.74 12.29
CA LYS A 152 7.65 -0.31 13.23
C LYS A 152 7.15 0.70 14.26
N ILE A 153 6.21 1.56 13.89
CA ILE A 153 5.55 2.47 14.83
C ILE A 153 4.70 1.67 15.83
N MET A 154 3.88 0.73 15.37
CA MET A 154 3.04 -0.10 16.24
C MET A 154 3.88 -0.97 17.20
N GLU A 155 5.00 -1.54 16.72
CA GLU A 155 5.96 -2.26 17.56
C GLU A 155 6.51 -1.34 18.67
N GLY A 156 6.88 -0.10 18.34
CA GLY A 156 7.32 0.91 19.30
C GLY A 156 6.24 1.27 20.34
N MET A 157 5.01 1.50 19.87
CA MET A 157 3.86 1.82 20.75
C MET A 157 3.54 0.66 21.71
N SER A 158 3.56 -0.59 21.24
CA SER A 158 3.33 -1.77 22.06
C SER A 158 4.40 -1.93 23.15
N ALA A 159 5.66 -1.59 22.83
CA ALA A 159 6.76 -1.62 23.81
C ALA A 159 6.59 -0.58 24.93
N MET A 160 5.90 0.53 24.67
CA MET A 160 5.58 1.56 25.67
C MET A 160 4.48 1.13 26.64
N GLY A 161 3.52 0.30 26.19
CA GLY A 161 2.36 -0.16 27.00
C GLY A 161 2.66 -1.38 27.89
N GLY A 162 3.85 -1.98 27.85
CA GLY A 162 4.20 -3.15 28.67
C GLY A 162 4.44 -2.81 30.14
N GLU A 163 4.08 -3.72 31.07
CA GLU A 163 4.17 -3.57 32.53
C GLU A 163 5.57 -3.20 33.08
N ASN A 164 6.62 -3.28 32.27
CA ASN A 164 7.99 -2.91 32.60
C ASN A 164 8.48 -1.70 31.79
N GLY A 165 7.58 -0.84 31.36
CA GLY A 165 7.86 0.30 30.51
C GLY A 165 8.95 1.24 31.02
N ASN A 166 10.20 0.82 30.88
CA ASN A 166 11.35 1.70 30.98
C ASN A 166 11.43 2.48 29.64
N ILE A 167 10.64 3.55 29.59
CA ILE A 167 10.52 4.42 28.43
C ILE A 167 11.84 5.18 28.29
N ASN A 168 12.75 4.64 27.51
CA ASN A 168 13.78 5.44 26.87
C ASN A 168 13.08 6.13 25.68
N SER A 169 12.41 7.24 25.97
CA SER A 169 11.57 8.00 25.03
C SER A 169 12.29 8.44 23.74
N GLU A 170 13.62 8.47 23.74
CA GLU A 170 14.42 8.83 22.58
C GLU A 170 14.57 7.71 21.53
N ASN A 171 14.39 6.43 21.91
CA ASN A 171 14.59 5.28 21.01
C ASN A 171 13.31 4.53 20.62
N THR A 172 12.15 4.96 21.09
CA THR A 172 10.89 4.23 20.85
C THR A 172 10.58 4.04 19.38
N PHE A 173 10.89 5.01 18.54
CA PHE A 173 10.66 4.96 17.11
C PHE A 173 11.93 4.87 16.27
N GLN A 174 13.06 4.50 16.84
CA GLN A 174 14.34 4.41 16.12
C GLN A 174 14.23 3.53 14.87
N ALA A 175 13.62 2.36 14.97
CA ALA A 175 13.45 1.45 13.82
C ALA A 175 12.55 2.05 12.72
N ALA A 176 11.55 2.86 13.11
CA ALA A 176 10.71 3.59 12.17
C ALA A 176 11.50 4.72 11.47
N GLU A 177 12.33 5.44 12.21
CA GLU A 177 13.19 6.50 11.68
C GLU A 177 14.25 5.94 10.72
N GLU A 178 14.92 4.85 11.08
CA GLU A 178 15.86 4.14 10.20
C GLU A 178 15.18 3.67 8.89
N THR A 179 13.93 3.23 8.99
CA THR A 179 13.11 2.86 7.82
C THR A 179 12.87 4.07 6.92
N ILE A 180 12.47 5.21 7.50
CA ILE A 180 12.25 6.46 6.74
C ILE A 180 13.55 6.89 6.05
N GLU A 181 14.67 6.89 6.76
CA GLU A 181 15.96 7.29 6.22
C GLU A 181 16.39 6.40 5.05
N TRP A 182 16.20 5.09 5.16
CA TRP A 182 16.53 4.17 4.08
C TRP A 182 15.72 4.46 2.81
N TYR A 183 14.38 4.57 2.93
CA TYR A 183 13.52 4.87 1.78
C TYR A 183 13.79 6.27 1.22
N LYS A 184 13.97 7.27 2.07
CA LYS A 184 14.29 8.63 1.66
C LYS A 184 15.63 8.72 0.94
N ASN A 185 16.65 8.00 1.41
CA ASN A 185 17.95 7.97 0.75
C ASN A 185 17.86 7.33 -0.65
N LEU A 186 17.00 6.33 -0.83
CA LEU A 186 16.84 5.64 -2.10
C LEU A 186 15.97 6.41 -3.10
N PHE A 187 14.82 6.92 -2.66
CA PHE A 187 13.82 7.56 -3.54
C PHE A 187 13.85 9.10 -3.51
N GLY A 188 14.59 9.70 -2.58
CA GLY A 188 14.67 11.16 -2.45
C GLY A 188 13.30 11.82 -2.27
N GLU A 189 13.01 12.80 -3.12
CA GLU A 189 11.76 13.54 -3.14
C GLU A 189 10.53 12.72 -3.62
N ASP A 190 10.76 11.54 -4.17
CA ASP A 190 9.74 10.61 -4.65
C ASP A 190 9.34 9.57 -3.59
N TYR A 191 9.82 9.71 -2.34
CA TYR A 191 9.31 8.98 -1.18
C TYR A 191 8.22 9.77 -0.47
N TYR A 192 7.10 9.10 -0.15
CA TYR A 192 5.95 9.67 0.55
C TYR A 192 5.54 8.80 1.73
N ILE A 193 5.22 9.42 2.85
CA ILE A 193 4.56 8.76 3.97
C ILE A 193 3.06 8.82 3.72
N GLU A 194 2.42 7.65 3.74
CA GLU A 194 1.01 7.47 3.45
C GLU A 194 0.20 7.41 4.73
N ILE A 195 -0.92 8.14 4.77
CA ILE A 195 -1.91 8.08 5.85
C ILE A 195 -3.26 7.69 5.29
N GLN A 196 -4.00 6.89 6.04
CA GLN A 196 -5.32 6.39 5.65
C GLN A 196 -6.30 6.54 6.81
N ARG A 197 -7.61 6.57 6.49
CA ARG A 197 -8.68 6.70 7.46
C ARG A 197 -9.93 5.94 7.02
N HIS A 198 -10.14 4.75 7.58
CA HIS A 198 -11.23 3.84 7.19
C HIS A 198 -12.36 3.82 8.22
N GLN A 199 -12.87 5.01 8.58
CA GLN A 199 -14.03 5.09 9.44
C GLN A 199 -15.28 4.60 8.70
N THR A 200 -16.03 3.68 9.33
CA THR A 200 -17.35 3.27 8.85
C THR A 200 -18.43 3.70 9.83
N THR A 201 -19.59 4.07 9.30
CA THR A 201 -20.79 4.36 10.09
C THR A 201 -21.81 3.20 10.07
N LYS A 202 -21.49 2.11 9.34
CA LYS A 202 -22.35 0.92 9.24
C LYS A 202 -22.47 0.26 10.63
N PRO A 203 -23.70 0.05 11.16
CA PRO A 203 -23.88 -0.62 12.44
C PRO A 203 -23.29 -2.04 12.43
N GLY A 204 -22.53 -2.38 13.48
CA GLY A 204 -21.89 -3.69 13.63
C GLY A 204 -20.61 -3.90 12.81
N ALA A 205 -20.19 -2.94 12.00
CA ALA A 205 -18.92 -3.04 11.28
C ALA A 205 -17.73 -2.90 12.24
N ASP A 206 -16.67 -3.65 11.98
CA ASP A 206 -15.43 -3.56 12.74
C ASP A 206 -14.78 -2.19 12.60
N GLN A 207 -14.39 -1.58 13.71
CA GLN A 207 -13.71 -0.30 13.80
C GLN A 207 -12.21 -0.43 14.14
N HIS A 208 -11.70 -1.65 14.28
CA HIS A 208 -10.34 -1.88 14.76
C HIS A 208 -9.29 -1.17 13.90
N VAL A 209 -9.37 -1.34 12.58
CA VAL A 209 -8.44 -0.69 11.63
C VAL A 209 -8.47 0.84 11.80
N TYR A 210 -9.66 1.44 11.91
CA TYR A 210 -9.81 2.87 12.11
C TYR A 210 -9.22 3.35 13.43
N GLN A 211 -9.40 2.60 14.52
CA GLN A 211 -8.84 2.93 15.84
C GLN A 211 -7.31 2.93 15.78
N VAL A 212 -6.70 1.89 15.20
CA VAL A 212 -5.24 1.82 15.02
C VAL A 212 -4.73 2.96 14.13
N GLN A 213 -5.42 3.28 13.04
CA GLN A 213 -5.07 4.41 12.18
C GLN A 213 -5.10 5.76 12.94
N ARG A 214 -6.06 5.93 13.86
CA ARG A 214 -6.12 7.15 14.69
C ARG A 214 -4.92 7.32 15.61
N GLU A 215 -4.32 6.23 16.05
CA GLU A 215 -3.15 6.22 16.93
C GLU A 215 -1.85 6.37 16.12
N VAL A 216 -1.74 5.67 15.01
CA VAL A 216 -0.52 5.63 14.17
C VAL A 216 -0.36 6.89 13.32
N ASN A 217 -1.44 7.43 12.73
CA ASN A 217 -1.35 8.57 11.81
C ASN A 217 -0.69 9.84 12.42
N PRO A 218 -0.95 10.24 13.67
CA PRO A 218 -0.25 11.37 14.30
C PRO A 218 1.26 11.17 14.33
N VAL A 219 1.73 9.95 14.67
CA VAL A 219 3.15 9.60 14.72
C VAL A 219 3.76 9.64 13.31
N LEU A 220 3.07 9.08 12.30
CA LEU A 220 3.50 9.16 10.90
C LEU A 220 3.71 10.61 10.45
N VAL A 221 2.77 11.51 10.77
CA VAL A 221 2.86 12.93 10.43
C VAL A 221 4.00 13.63 11.16
N GLU A 222 4.24 13.29 12.42
CA GLU A 222 5.34 13.84 13.21
C GLU A 222 6.71 13.41 12.66
N LEU A 223 6.88 12.12 12.39
CA LEU A 223 8.09 11.58 11.78
C LEU A 223 8.29 12.13 10.36
N ALA A 224 7.23 12.28 9.57
CA ALA A 224 7.30 12.91 8.25
C ALA A 224 7.87 14.33 8.32
N LYS A 225 7.39 15.14 9.27
CA LYS A 225 7.92 16.51 9.51
C LYS A 225 9.38 16.47 9.95
N LYS A 226 9.72 15.61 10.92
CA LYS A 226 11.09 15.48 11.46
C LYS A 226 12.08 15.15 10.35
N HIS A 227 11.72 14.24 9.46
CA HIS A 227 12.58 13.78 8.35
C HIS A 227 12.37 14.55 7.04
N SER A 228 11.52 15.60 7.03
CA SER A 228 11.20 16.38 5.82
C SER A 228 10.74 15.49 4.65
N VAL A 229 9.84 14.55 4.92
CA VAL A 229 9.17 13.69 3.94
C VAL A 229 7.75 14.19 3.72
N LYS A 230 7.27 14.17 2.49
CA LYS A 230 5.90 14.57 2.14
C LYS A 230 4.91 13.50 2.60
N VAL A 231 3.73 13.97 3.04
CA VAL A 231 2.61 13.08 3.41
C VAL A 231 1.57 13.07 2.30
N VAL A 232 1.03 11.89 2.00
CA VAL A 232 -0.11 11.70 1.08
C VAL A 232 -1.24 10.98 1.81
N ALA A 233 -2.48 11.44 1.59
CA ALA A 233 -3.66 10.74 2.08
C ALA A 233 -4.25 9.86 0.96
N THR A 234 -4.51 8.60 1.26
CA THR A 234 -5.11 7.63 0.33
C THR A 234 -6.27 6.89 0.97
N ASN A 235 -7.06 6.20 0.15
CA ASN A 235 -8.25 5.48 0.62
C ASN A 235 -8.10 3.95 0.58
N ASP A 236 -7.06 3.42 -0.08
CA ASP A 236 -6.86 1.95 -0.20
C ASP A 236 -8.15 1.22 -0.63
N VAL A 237 -8.71 1.66 -1.75
CA VAL A 237 -10.03 1.25 -2.24
C VAL A 237 -10.00 -0.18 -2.76
N HIS A 238 -10.84 -1.06 -2.21
CA HIS A 238 -10.98 -2.46 -2.62
C HIS A 238 -12.28 -2.75 -3.37
N PHE A 239 -13.23 -1.81 -3.38
CA PHE A 239 -14.49 -1.90 -4.13
C PHE A 239 -14.98 -0.49 -4.51
N VAL A 240 -15.91 -0.38 -5.46
CA VAL A 240 -16.29 0.89 -6.10
C VAL A 240 -17.51 1.53 -5.44
N GLU A 241 -18.53 0.75 -5.13
CA GLU A 241 -19.79 1.23 -4.56
C GLU A 241 -19.98 0.64 -3.15
N GLU A 242 -20.71 1.35 -2.29
CA GLU A 242 -20.97 0.92 -0.91
C GLU A 242 -21.64 -0.47 -0.84
N GLU A 243 -22.54 -0.76 -1.78
CA GLU A 243 -23.24 -2.03 -1.89
C GLU A 243 -22.31 -3.21 -2.19
N HIS A 244 -21.12 -2.96 -2.71
CA HIS A 244 -20.12 -4.00 -3.00
C HIS A 244 -19.39 -4.50 -1.74
N ALA A 245 -19.55 -3.84 -0.59
CA ALA A 245 -18.87 -4.20 0.66
C ALA A 245 -19.19 -5.65 1.09
N GLU A 246 -20.46 -6.09 0.97
CA GLU A 246 -20.87 -7.45 1.32
C GLU A 246 -20.25 -8.48 0.36
N ALA A 247 -20.27 -8.21 -0.94
CA ALA A 247 -19.64 -9.07 -1.94
C ALA A 247 -18.11 -9.17 -1.73
N HIS A 248 -17.46 -8.08 -1.35
CA HIS A 248 -16.04 -8.05 -1.02
C HIS A 248 -15.74 -8.91 0.23
N ASP A 249 -16.58 -8.84 1.26
CA ASP A 249 -16.44 -9.65 2.47
C ASP A 249 -16.49 -11.16 2.17
N HIS A 250 -17.41 -11.59 1.30
CA HIS A 250 -17.45 -12.97 0.80
C HIS A 250 -16.18 -13.36 0.03
N LEU A 251 -15.62 -12.44 -0.81
CA LEU A 251 -14.35 -12.68 -1.50
C LEU A 251 -13.18 -12.86 -0.54
N VAL A 252 -13.12 -12.06 0.52
CA VAL A 252 -12.11 -12.19 1.57
C VAL A 252 -12.23 -13.56 2.25
N CYS A 253 -13.45 -14.00 2.59
CA CYS A 253 -13.68 -15.33 3.17
C CYS A 253 -13.18 -16.46 2.25
N VAL A 254 -13.45 -16.38 0.94
CA VAL A 254 -12.94 -17.36 -0.05
C VAL A 254 -11.40 -17.36 -0.09
N SER A 255 -10.77 -16.19 -0.12
CA SER A 255 -9.32 -16.06 -0.21
C SER A 255 -8.57 -16.51 1.05
N THR A 256 -9.20 -16.38 2.22
CA THR A 256 -8.64 -16.73 3.53
C THR A 256 -9.08 -18.10 4.04
N ASN A 257 -9.97 -18.79 3.30
CA ASN A 257 -10.57 -20.07 3.67
C ASN A 257 -11.34 -19.99 4.99
N HIS A 258 -12.11 -18.92 5.17
CA HIS A 258 -13.03 -18.69 6.28
C HIS A 258 -14.50 -18.71 5.80
N PHE A 259 -15.41 -18.84 6.73
CA PHE A 259 -16.84 -18.63 6.50
C PHE A 259 -17.25 -17.23 6.95
N ILE A 260 -18.37 -16.74 6.40
CA ILE A 260 -18.88 -15.40 6.71
C ILE A 260 -19.24 -15.22 8.20
N ASP A 261 -19.64 -16.33 8.84
CA ASP A 261 -20.07 -16.37 10.24
C ASP A 261 -18.91 -16.66 11.22
N ASP A 262 -17.67 -16.79 10.74
CA ASP A 262 -16.51 -17.02 11.60
C ASP A 262 -16.20 -15.76 12.41
N GLU A 263 -16.07 -15.89 13.74
CA GLU A 263 -15.81 -14.77 14.67
C GLU A 263 -14.40 -14.17 14.52
N ASN A 264 -13.44 -14.93 13.97
CA ASN A 264 -12.00 -14.55 13.88
C ASN A 264 -11.47 -14.55 12.43
N ARG A 265 -12.26 -14.11 11.49
CA ARG A 265 -11.90 -14.01 10.06
C ARG A 265 -11.11 -12.75 9.68
#